data_30787e34727ff65658ab933a164fbba9
#
_entry.id   30787e34727ff65658ab933a164fbba9
#
_cell.length_a   1.000
_cell.length_b   1.000
_cell.length_c   1.000
_cell.angle_alpha   90.00
_cell.angle_beta   90.00
_cell.angle_gamma   90.00
#
_symmetry.space_group_name_H-M   'P 1'
#
loop_
_entity.id
_entity.type
_entity.pdbx_description
1 polymer ?
#
loop_
_entity_poly.entity_id
_entity_poly.type
_entity_poly.pdbx_seq_one_letter_code
_entity_poly.pdbx_strand_id
1 'polypeptide(L)'
;MPQLKIARAVKPAELGYTMPAEWEKHEATWLGWPHNASDWPGKFETIPWVYGEMVRKISADENIFLIVRHKHDENFARRIFTHVGVDLRKIKFVTQPTNRGWTRDTGPIFVRKAESGKRKAETAIVHFHFNGWAKYDNWRKDTKVPEIAARLLRKKLFHAECNAKPFIIEGGGIELNGRGTLISTEECYLDPKIQVRNPGLGKKEIEATLKNYLGVKNIFWLAKGPNGDDTHGHIDDICRFVNAKTLVLVREKNPRDENYKPLAENWERIQDLRLEDGGKPEVVELPMPSPLYFDGVRLPASYANFYICNAAVIVPTFNDPNDRVALGILGELFKNRPVVGINAVDLVWGFGSLHCLTQQQPDLGRRQTPSTN
;
A
#
# COMPACT_ATOMS: atom_id res chain seq x y z
N MET A 1 -11.91 38.95 26.74
CA MET A 1 -12.48 37.59 26.62
C MET A 1 -11.34 36.59 26.67
N PRO A 2 -11.32 35.59 27.57
CA PRO A 2 -10.26 34.59 27.57
C PRO A 2 -10.34 33.78 26.31
N GLN A 3 -9.24 33.71 25.55
CA GLN A 3 -9.09 32.79 24.40
C GLN A 3 -9.25 31.37 24.92
N LEU A 4 -10.28 30.67 24.48
CA LEU A 4 -10.39 29.23 24.67
C LEU A 4 -9.14 28.59 24.05
N LYS A 5 -8.25 28.06 24.88
CA LYS A 5 -7.17 27.17 24.45
C LYS A 5 -7.84 25.93 23.86
N ILE A 6 -7.91 25.84 22.54
CA ILE A 6 -8.29 24.60 21.87
C ILE A 6 -7.30 23.55 22.33
N ALA A 7 -7.76 22.54 23.06
CA ALA A 7 -6.92 21.43 23.50
C ALA A 7 -6.32 20.78 22.26
N ARG A 8 -5.00 20.76 22.15
CA ARG A 8 -4.26 20.13 21.05
C ARG A 8 -4.68 18.67 20.96
N ALA A 9 -5.17 18.23 19.80
CA ALA A 9 -5.52 16.84 19.56
C ALA A 9 -4.26 15.95 19.74
N VAL A 10 -4.35 14.96 20.63
CA VAL A 10 -3.24 14.03 20.93
C VAL A 10 -2.96 13.18 19.70
N LYS A 11 -1.71 13.12 19.29
CA LYS A 11 -1.28 12.38 18.09
C LYS A 11 -1.04 10.88 18.42
N PRO A 12 -1.21 9.97 17.44
CA PRO A 12 -1.00 8.52 17.65
C PRO A 12 0.38 8.19 18.28
N ALA A 13 1.46 8.78 17.77
CA ALA A 13 2.81 8.53 18.26
C ALA A 13 2.98 8.91 19.73
N GLU A 14 2.35 10.00 20.21
CA GLU A 14 2.36 10.42 21.62
C GLU A 14 1.70 9.38 22.54
N LEU A 15 0.81 8.57 21.99
CA LEU A 15 0.15 7.47 22.70
C LEU A 15 0.88 6.13 22.55
N GLY A 16 2.02 6.11 21.83
CA GLY A 16 2.83 4.92 21.59
C GLY A 16 2.34 4.04 20.45
N TYR A 17 1.51 4.55 19.53
CA TYR A 17 1.15 3.84 18.31
C TYR A 17 2.25 3.97 17.27
N THR A 18 2.49 2.87 16.54
CA THR A 18 3.39 2.79 15.39
C THR A 18 2.72 2.01 14.26
N MET A 19 3.04 2.32 13.01
CA MET A 19 2.59 1.54 11.87
C MET A 19 3.41 0.25 11.77
N PRO A 20 2.77 -0.94 11.80
CA PRO A 20 3.47 -2.21 11.64
C PRO A 20 3.91 -2.43 10.19
N ALA A 21 4.88 -3.32 9.98
CA ALA A 21 5.33 -3.71 8.66
C ALA A 21 4.29 -4.61 7.95
N GLU A 22 4.32 -4.61 6.61
CA GLU A 22 3.39 -5.42 5.81
C GLU A 22 3.62 -6.93 5.98
N TRP A 23 4.83 -7.40 6.23
CA TRP A 23 5.10 -8.84 6.43
C TRP A 23 4.68 -9.37 7.80
N GLU A 24 4.23 -8.52 8.73
CA GLU A 24 3.68 -8.95 10.00
C GLU A 24 2.33 -9.64 9.78
N LYS A 25 1.89 -10.44 10.74
CA LYS A 25 0.64 -11.19 10.59
C LYS A 25 -0.57 -10.28 10.41
N HIS A 26 -1.40 -10.60 9.43
CA HIS A 26 -2.66 -9.92 9.14
C HIS A 26 -3.85 -10.62 9.79
N GLU A 27 -4.80 -9.84 10.28
CA GLU A 27 -6.16 -10.28 10.60
C GLU A 27 -7.01 -10.35 9.33
N ALA A 28 -6.80 -9.42 8.42
CA ALA A 28 -7.53 -9.30 7.16
C ALA A 28 -6.80 -8.43 6.14
N THR A 29 -7.21 -8.55 4.88
CA THR A 29 -6.91 -7.62 3.80
C THR A 29 -8.18 -6.87 3.36
N TRP A 30 -8.07 -5.56 3.16
CA TRP A 30 -9.10 -4.71 2.58
C TRP A 30 -8.89 -4.58 1.08
N LEU A 31 -9.97 -4.74 0.30
CA LEU A 31 -10.01 -4.63 -1.16
C LEU A 31 -11.24 -3.85 -1.58
N GLY A 32 -11.11 -2.99 -2.59
CA GLY A 32 -12.24 -2.38 -3.29
C GLY A 32 -12.60 -3.21 -4.54
N TRP A 33 -13.87 -3.63 -4.68
CA TRP A 33 -14.29 -4.33 -5.90
C TRP A 33 -14.14 -3.43 -7.14
N PRO A 34 -13.55 -3.91 -8.25
CA PRO A 34 -13.38 -3.11 -9.46
C PRO A 34 -14.75 -2.77 -10.07
N HIS A 35 -14.97 -1.50 -10.34
CA HIS A 35 -16.27 -1.04 -10.83
C HIS A 35 -16.21 0.19 -11.74
N ASN A 36 -15.09 0.89 -11.76
CA ASN A 36 -14.91 2.04 -12.63
C ASN A 36 -14.25 1.60 -13.95
N ALA A 37 -15.07 1.47 -15.00
CA ALA A 37 -14.58 1.03 -16.32
C ALA A 37 -13.55 2.00 -16.91
N SER A 38 -13.53 3.28 -16.49
CA SER A 38 -12.54 4.24 -16.97
C SER A 38 -11.13 3.99 -16.44
N ASP A 39 -10.98 3.14 -15.41
CA ASP A 39 -9.65 2.73 -14.94
C ASP A 39 -9.01 1.69 -15.88
N TRP A 40 -9.84 0.91 -16.61
CA TRP A 40 -9.40 -0.12 -17.58
C TRP A 40 -10.16 -0.02 -18.89
N PRO A 41 -10.02 1.08 -19.67
CA PRO A 41 -10.76 1.24 -20.92
C PRO A 41 -10.51 0.08 -21.89
N GLY A 42 -11.57 -0.57 -22.36
CA GLY A 42 -11.50 -1.71 -23.30
C GLY A 42 -11.02 -3.04 -22.70
N LYS A 43 -10.62 -3.09 -21.42
CA LYS A 43 -10.14 -4.32 -20.74
C LYS A 43 -10.85 -4.64 -19.43
N PHE A 44 -11.86 -3.89 -19.06
CA PHE A 44 -12.52 -4.02 -17.75
C PHE A 44 -13.08 -5.41 -17.47
N GLU A 45 -13.53 -6.14 -18.49
CA GLU A 45 -14.17 -7.46 -18.34
C GLU A 45 -13.23 -8.54 -17.80
N THR A 46 -11.92 -8.39 -18.00
CA THR A 46 -10.91 -9.33 -17.49
C THR A 46 -10.56 -9.08 -16.01
N ILE A 47 -10.72 -7.86 -15.54
CA ILE A 47 -10.27 -7.43 -14.23
C ILE A 47 -10.93 -8.18 -13.06
N PRO A 48 -12.25 -8.42 -13.03
CA PRO A 48 -12.88 -9.23 -11.99
C PRO A 48 -12.28 -10.63 -11.82
N TRP A 49 -11.74 -11.22 -12.87
CA TRP A 49 -11.10 -12.55 -12.84
C TRP A 49 -9.72 -12.49 -12.20
N VAL A 50 -8.92 -11.43 -12.46
CA VAL A 50 -7.66 -11.19 -11.77
C VAL A 50 -7.91 -10.99 -10.27
N TYR A 51 -8.96 -10.24 -9.90
CA TYR A 51 -9.41 -10.12 -8.51
C TYR A 51 -9.79 -11.47 -7.90
N GLY A 52 -10.46 -12.32 -8.65
CA GLY A 52 -10.78 -13.70 -8.24
C GLY A 52 -9.53 -14.47 -7.82
N GLU A 53 -8.48 -14.42 -8.64
CA GLU A 53 -7.20 -15.08 -8.34
C GLU A 53 -6.48 -14.46 -7.13
N MET A 54 -6.43 -13.13 -7.05
CA MET A 54 -5.87 -12.43 -5.88
C MET A 54 -6.57 -12.86 -4.59
N VAL A 55 -7.90 -12.77 -4.57
CA VAL A 55 -8.72 -13.13 -3.41
C VAL A 55 -8.53 -14.58 -3.03
N ARG A 56 -8.44 -15.49 -4.01
CA ARG A 56 -8.20 -16.92 -3.78
C ARG A 56 -6.86 -17.17 -3.07
N LYS A 57 -5.80 -16.45 -3.44
CA LYS A 57 -4.49 -16.56 -2.81
C LYS A 57 -4.47 -15.95 -1.42
N ILE A 58 -5.00 -14.73 -1.26
CA ILE A 58 -4.98 -14.01 0.01
C ILE A 58 -5.86 -14.71 1.04
N SER A 59 -7.08 -15.12 0.67
CA SER A 59 -8.05 -15.72 1.60
C SER A 59 -7.67 -17.12 2.09
N ALA A 60 -6.58 -17.70 1.61
CA ALA A 60 -6.11 -19.00 2.10
C ALA A 60 -5.77 -18.96 3.60
N ASP A 61 -5.21 -17.86 4.12
CA ASP A 61 -4.84 -17.75 5.53
C ASP A 61 -5.25 -16.42 6.21
N GLU A 62 -6.03 -15.57 5.57
CA GLU A 62 -6.58 -14.36 6.18
C GLU A 62 -7.98 -14.03 5.67
N ASN A 63 -8.69 -13.18 6.40
CA ASN A 63 -10.01 -12.71 5.98
C ASN A 63 -9.88 -11.58 4.97
N ILE A 64 -10.95 -11.32 4.23
CA ILE A 64 -11.04 -10.19 3.32
C ILE A 64 -12.24 -9.31 3.65
N PHE A 65 -12.02 -8.02 3.76
CA PHE A 65 -13.07 -7.01 3.71
C PHE A 65 -13.15 -6.49 2.27
N LEU A 66 -14.21 -6.88 1.56
CA LEU A 66 -14.44 -6.45 0.19
C LEU A 66 -15.45 -5.30 0.16
N ILE A 67 -14.99 -4.12 -0.22
CA ILE A 67 -15.84 -2.95 -0.40
C ILE A 67 -16.56 -3.08 -1.75
N VAL A 68 -17.88 -3.00 -1.71
CA VAL A 68 -18.76 -3.05 -2.87
C VAL A 68 -19.71 -1.86 -2.86
N ARG A 69 -20.08 -1.31 -4.01
CA ARG A 69 -20.98 -0.14 -4.06
C ARG A 69 -22.40 -0.46 -3.65
N HIS A 70 -22.86 -1.66 -4.07
CA HIS A 70 -24.25 -2.10 -3.89
C HIS A 70 -24.37 -3.62 -4.05
N LYS A 71 -25.57 -4.16 -3.81
CA LYS A 71 -25.84 -5.60 -3.83
C LYS A 71 -25.56 -6.28 -5.18
N HIS A 72 -25.68 -5.56 -6.28
CA HIS A 72 -25.35 -6.12 -7.61
C HIS A 72 -23.84 -6.43 -7.72
N ASP A 73 -22.97 -5.53 -7.28
CA ASP A 73 -21.53 -5.75 -7.26
C ASP A 73 -21.17 -6.93 -6.34
N GLU A 74 -21.80 -7.02 -5.15
CA GLU A 74 -21.63 -8.16 -4.25
C GLU A 74 -22.01 -9.48 -4.94
N ASN A 75 -23.17 -9.54 -5.59
CA ASN A 75 -23.64 -10.74 -6.26
C ASN A 75 -22.69 -11.14 -7.41
N PHE A 76 -22.14 -10.16 -8.12
CA PHE A 76 -21.18 -10.43 -9.18
C PHE A 76 -19.85 -10.95 -8.60
N ALA A 77 -19.32 -10.30 -7.57
CA ALA A 77 -18.12 -10.77 -6.89
C ALA A 77 -18.28 -12.20 -6.34
N ARG A 78 -19.44 -12.50 -5.72
CA ARG A 78 -19.75 -13.85 -5.23
C ARG A 78 -19.72 -14.90 -6.35
N ARG A 79 -20.25 -14.60 -7.51
CA ARG A 79 -20.22 -15.52 -8.67
C ARG A 79 -18.78 -15.80 -9.12
N ILE A 80 -17.97 -14.76 -9.29
CA ILE A 80 -16.55 -14.90 -9.66
C ILE A 80 -15.82 -15.74 -8.60
N PHE A 81 -15.95 -15.40 -7.32
CA PHE A 81 -15.26 -16.08 -6.22
C PHE A 81 -15.66 -17.54 -6.09
N THR A 82 -16.95 -17.87 -6.26
CA THR A 82 -17.41 -19.26 -6.27
C THR A 82 -16.79 -20.01 -7.44
N HIS A 83 -16.75 -19.38 -8.63
CA HIS A 83 -16.20 -20.02 -9.83
C HIS A 83 -14.71 -20.35 -9.69
N VAL A 84 -13.93 -19.47 -9.05
CA VAL A 84 -12.48 -19.69 -8.82
C VAL A 84 -12.17 -20.44 -7.51
N GLY A 85 -13.15 -20.92 -6.78
CA GLY A 85 -13.00 -21.75 -5.60
C GLY A 85 -12.61 -21.01 -4.30
N VAL A 86 -13.01 -19.72 -4.17
CA VAL A 86 -12.83 -18.96 -2.92
C VAL A 86 -13.84 -19.40 -1.86
N ASP A 87 -13.37 -19.60 -0.64
CA ASP A 87 -14.25 -19.81 0.52
C ASP A 87 -14.94 -18.49 0.91
N LEU A 88 -16.21 -18.34 0.55
CA LEU A 88 -16.98 -17.12 0.82
C LEU A 88 -17.14 -16.81 2.32
N ARG A 89 -16.88 -17.76 3.23
CA ARG A 89 -16.90 -17.52 4.70
C ARG A 89 -15.75 -16.60 5.13
N LYS A 90 -14.69 -16.54 4.34
CA LYS A 90 -13.54 -15.64 4.54
C LYS A 90 -13.80 -14.22 4.04
N ILE A 91 -14.88 -13.99 3.29
CA ILE A 91 -15.14 -12.70 2.63
C ILE A 91 -16.24 -11.95 3.39
N LYS A 92 -15.89 -10.80 3.94
CA LYS A 92 -16.84 -9.86 4.52
C LYS A 92 -17.12 -8.73 3.55
N PHE A 93 -18.30 -8.71 2.98
CA PHE A 93 -18.73 -7.65 2.08
C PHE A 93 -19.10 -6.39 2.88
N VAL A 94 -18.56 -5.25 2.45
CA VAL A 94 -18.81 -3.94 3.04
C VAL A 94 -19.47 -3.06 1.98
N THR A 95 -20.77 -2.82 2.12
CA THR A 95 -21.50 -1.98 1.17
C THR A 95 -21.19 -0.52 1.45
N GLN A 96 -20.39 0.06 0.56
CA GLN A 96 -19.97 1.46 0.60
C GLN A 96 -19.71 1.95 -0.82
N PRO A 97 -20.46 2.94 -1.32
CA PRO A 97 -20.15 3.56 -2.61
C PRO A 97 -18.76 4.19 -2.59
N THR A 98 -17.93 3.82 -3.57
CA THR A 98 -16.63 4.40 -3.86
C THR A 98 -16.58 4.96 -5.28
N ASN A 99 -15.58 5.79 -5.58
CA ASN A 99 -15.33 6.26 -6.94
C ASN A 99 -14.44 5.28 -7.70
N ARG A 100 -13.47 4.67 -7.00
CA ARG A 100 -12.49 3.72 -7.55
C ARG A 100 -12.23 2.57 -6.56
N GLY A 101 -11.47 1.56 -7.00
CA GLY A 101 -11.15 0.36 -6.21
C GLY A 101 -9.73 0.33 -5.63
N TRP A 102 -8.97 1.41 -5.70
CA TRP A 102 -7.56 1.48 -5.30
C TRP A 102 -7.40 1.61 -3.79
N THR A 103 -7.57 0.48 -3.09
CA THR A 103 -7.69 0.46 -1.63
C THR A 103 -6.37 0.72 -0.91
N ARG A 104 -5.22 0.53 -1.55
CA ARG A 104 -3.93 0.93 -1.00
C ARG A 104 -3.91 2.42 -0.65
N ASP A 105 -4.48 3.25 -1.52
CA ASP A 105 -4.42 4.70 -1.41
C ASP A 105 -5.61 5.31 -0.66
N THR A 106 -6.73 4.59 -0.66
CA THR A 106 -7.98 5.07 -0.06
C THR A 106 -8.37 4.32 1.20
N GLY A 107 -7.69 3.23 1.51
CA GLY A 107 -8.01 2.32 2.60
C GLY A 107 -7.57 2.80 3.98
N PRO A 108 -7.96 2.05 5.02
CA PRO A 108 -7.59 2.39 6.40
C PRO A 108 -6.12 2.11 6.67
N ILE A 109 -5.35 3.12 7.03
CA ILE A 109 -3.98 2.94 7.50
C ILE A 109 -4.02 2.60 9.00
N PHE A 110 -3.57 1.39 9.33
CA PHE A 110 -3.58 0.90 10.70
C PHE A 110 -2.29 1.24 11.43
N VAL A 111 -2.45 1.66 12.68
CA VAL A 111 -1.35 1.79 13.64
C VAL A 111 -1.61 0.88 14.82
N ARG A 112 -0.56 0.35 15.41
CA ARG A 112 -0.63 -0.60 16.52
C ARG A 112 0.17 -0.08 17.71
N LYS A 113 -0.40 -0.29 18.90
CA LYS A 113 0.28 -0.12 20.17
C LYS A 113 0.54 -1.49 20.79
N ALA A 114 1.78 -1.74 21.13
CA ALA A 114 2.18 -2.99 21.78
C ALA A 114 1.58 -3.11 23.19
N GLU A 115 1.45 -4.35 23.67
CA GLU A 115 1.11 -4.65 25.06
C GLU A 115 2.20 -4.09 26.00
N SER A 116 1.79 -3.38 27.04
CA SER A 116 2.71 -2.83 28.06
C SER A 116 2.08 -2.91 29.45
N GLY A 117 2.64 -3.72 30.31
CA GLY A 117 2.11 -3.97 31.65
C GLY A 117 0.69 -4.55 31.62
N LYS A 118 -0.28 -3.85 32.21
CA LYS A 118 -1.70 -4.26 32.22
C LYS A 118 -2.48 -3.82 30.96
N ARG A 119 -1.88 -3.04 30.07
CA ARG A 119 -2.52 -2.55 28.84
C ARG A 119 -2.37 -3.59 27.74
N LYS A 120 -3.50 -4.02 27.17
CA LYS A 120 -3.53 -4.95 26.02
C LYS A 120 -3.04 -4.23 24.76
N ALA A 121 -2.47 -5.01 23.83
CA ALA A 121 -2.21 -4.53 22.48
C ALA A 121 -3.51 -4.05 21.83
N GLU A 122 -3.45 -2.95 21.12
CA GLU A 122 -4.60 -2.38 20.42
C GLU A 122 -4.20 -1.81 19.06
N THR A 123 -5.14 -1.81 18.11
CA THR A 123 -5.00 -1.13 16.83
C THR A 123 -5.92 0.08 16.77
N ALA A 124 -5.48 1.10 16.08
CA ALA A 124 -6.27 2.25 15.69
C ALA A 124 -6.10 2.51 14.20
N ILE A 125 -6.91 3.40 13.65
CA ILE A 125 -6.85 3.80 12.24
C ILE A 125 -6.43 5.26 12.18
N VAL A 126 -5.50 5.57 11.28
CA VAL A 126 -5.18 6.92 10.87
C VAL A 126 -5.88 7.20 9.55
N HIS A 127 -6.74 8.19 9.55
CA HIS A 127 -7.38 8.70 8.34
C HIS A 127 -6.49 9.80 7.77
N PHE A 128 -5.63 9.43 6.84
CA PHE A 128 -5.05 10.38 5.90
C PHE A 128 -6.10 10.68 4.83
N HIS A 129 -6.23 11.95 4.48
CA HIS A 129 -7.18 12.34 3.45
C HIS A 129 -6.68 11.92 2.08
N PHE A 130 -7.64 11.68 1.18
CA PHE A 130 -7.37 11.36 -0.21
C PHE A 130 -7.99 12.43 -1.10
N ASN A 131 -7.24 12.88 -2.12
CA ASN A 131 -7.67 13.94 -3.03
C ASN A 131 -7.57 13.56 -4.51
N GLY A 132 -7.62 12.23 -4.81
CA GLY A 132 -7.51 11.74 -6.18
C GLY A 132 -6.12 11.91 -6.76
N TRP A 133 -5.06 11.67 -5.97
CA TRP A 133 -3.66 11.89 -6.34
C TRP A 133 -3.34 13.33 -6.78
N ALA A 134 -4.14 14.29 -6.32
CA ALA A 134 -4.13 15.69 -6.79
C ALA A 134 -4.29 15.82 -8.32
N LYS A 135 -4.97 14.88 -8.94
CA LYS A 135 -5.14 14.76 -10.40
C LYS A 135 -6.60 14.60 -10.82
N TYR A 136 -7.37 13.77 -10.10
CA TYR A 136 -8.74 13.41 -10.46
C TYR A 136 -9.75 14.05 -9.53
N ASP A 137 -10.88 14.53 -10.08
CA ASP A 137 -11.93 15.21 -9.29
C ASP A 137 -12.88 14.24 -8.57
N ASN A 138 -12.92 12.97 -8.99
CA ASN A 138 -13.84 11.94 -8.49
C ASN A 138 -13.24 11.10 -7.38
N TRP A 139 -13.06 11.64 -6.18
CA TRP A 139 -12.42 11.00 -5.02
C TRP A 139 -13.22 11.09 -3.71
N ARG A 140 -14.24 11.93 -3.65
CA ARG A 140 -14.95 12.29 -2.38
C ARG A 140 -15.62 11.10 -1.68
N LYS A 141 -15.92 10.03 -2.41
CA LYS A 141 -16.48 8.81 -1.81
C LYS A 141 -15.36 7.94 -1.23
N ASP A 142 -14.21 7.92 -1.87
CA ASP A 142 -13.06 7.08 -1.50
C ASP A 142 -12.43 7.52 -0.19
N THR A 143 -12.29 8.83 0.03
CA THR A 143 -11.73 9.37 1.28
C THR A 143 -12.54 9.01 2.54
N LYS A 144 -13.74 8.43 2.41
CA LYS A 144 -14.57 7.99 3.54
C LYS A 144 -14.27 6.57 4.01
N VAL A 145 -13.49 5.80 3.26
CA VAL A 145 -13.23 4.39 3.57
C VAL A 145 -12.61 4.18 4.96
N PRO A 146 -11.63 4.98 5.42
CA PRO A 146 -11.07 4.82 6.77
C PRO A 146 -12.11 5.03 7.89
N GLU A 147 -13.05 5.96 7.72
CA GLU A 147 -14.13 6.20 8.70
C GLU A 147 -15.10 5.03 8.77
N ILE A 148 -15.43 4.45 7.62
CA ILE A 148 -16.28 3.25 7.53
C ILE A 148 -15.60 2.08 8.22
N ALA A 149 -14.31 1.86 7.95
CA ALA A 149 -13.51 0.82 8.59
C ALA A 149 -13.46 1.01 10.11
N ALA A 150 -13.21 2.22 10.59
CA ALA A 150 -13.16 2.53 12.03
C ALA A 150 -14.48 2.23 12.72
N ARG A 151 -15.60 2.60 12.11
CA ARG A 151 -16.95 2.32 12.62
C ARG A 151 -17.25 0.82 12.64
N LEU A 152 -16.96 0.13 11.52
CA LEU A 152 -17.22 -1.30 11.37
C LEU A 152 -16.41 -2.14 12.37
N LEU A 153 -15.14 -1.78 12.56
CA LEU A 153 -14.21 -2.47 13.44
C LEU A 153 -14.26 -1.96 14.89
N ARG A 154 -15.04 -0.91 15.17
CA ARG A 154 -15.08 -0.22 16.48
C ARG A 154 -13.68 0.20 16.95
N LYS A 155 -12.87 0.73 16.02
CA LYS A 155 -11.51 1.21 16.28
C LYS A 155 -11.48 2.72 16.48
N LYS A 156 -10.51 3.16 17.28
CA LYS A 156 -10.19 4.59 17.38
C LYS A 156 -9.75 5.11 16.02
N LEU A 157 -10.25 6.30 15.66
CA LEU A 157 -9.90 6.98 14.44
C LEU A 157 -9.14 8.26 14.78
N PHE A 158 -8.01 8.46 14.13
CA PHE A 158 -7.26 9.71 14.18
C PHE A 158 -7.31 10.38 12.82
N HIS A 159 -7.81 11.58 12.74
CA HIS A 159 -7.75 12.38 11.51
C HIS A 159 -6.37 13.03 11.40
N ALA A 160 -5.69 12.78 10.29
CA ALA A 160 -4.38 13.36 10.03
C ALA A 160 -4.53 14.81 9.57
N GLU A 161 -3.86 15.71 10.30
CA GLU A 161 -3.88 17.14 10.05
C GLU A 161 -2.47 17.74 10.19
N CYS A 162 -2.16 18.71 9.33
CA CYS A 162 -1.02 19.59 9.43
C CYS A 162 -1.51 21.04 9.36
N ASN A 163 -1.11 21.89 10.31
CA ASN A 163 -1.53 23.29 10.36
C ASN A 163 -3.06 23.47 10.30
N ALA A 164 -3.82 22.60 11.01
CA ALA A 164 -5.28 22.56 11.05
C ALA A 164 -5.95 22.31 9.67
N LYS A 165 -5.21 21.78 8.71
CA LYS A 165 -5.74 21.32 7.42
C LYS A 165 -5.61 19.81 7.31
N PRO A 166 -6.55 19.13 6.62
CA PRO A 166 -6.41 17.71 6.33
C PRO A 166 -5.08 17.41 5.65
N PHE A 167 -4.38 16.38 6.14
CA PHE A 167 -3.10 15.96 5.58
C PHE A 167 -3.30 14.76 4.67
N ILE A 168 -2.76 14.85 3.46
CA ILE A 168 -3.00 13.91 2.37
C ILE A 168 -1.78 13.01 2.21
N ILE A 169 -2.03 11.70 2.26
CA ILE A 169 -1.09 10.63 1.94
C ILE A 169 -1.84 9.46 1.35
N GLU A 170 -1.22 8.82 0.39
CA GLU A 170 -1.60 7.53 -0.15
C GLU A 170 -0.73 6.43 0.46
N GLY A 171 -1.31 5.25 0.72
CA GLY A 171 -0.56 4.11 1.25
C GLY A 171 0.51 3.59 0.28
N GLY A 172 0.31 3.74 -1.04
CA GLY A 172 1.30 3.39 -2.06
C GLY A 172 2.51 4.34 -2.09
N GLY A 173 2.36 5.54 -1.53
CA GLY A 173 3.45 6.52 -1.44
C GLY A 173 4.38 6.34 -0.23
N ILE A 174 4.13 5.38 0.64
CA ILE A 174 4.93 5.13 1.86
C ILE A 174 5.32 3.66 1.99
N GLU A 175 6.56 3.39 2.36
CA GLU A 175 7.08 2.06 2.66
C GLU A 175 7.77 2.04 4.01
N LEU A 176 7.46 1.05 4.87
CA LEU A 176 7.94 1.03 6.26
C LEU A 176 8.54 -0.33 6.65
N ASN A 177 9.60 -0.28 7.46
CA ASN A 177 10.21 -1.49 8.02
C ASN A 177 9.60 -1.96 9.34
N GLY A 178 8.53 -1.33 9.85
CA GLY A 178 7.87 -1.67 11.11
C GLY A 178 8.71 -1.42 12.38
N ARG A 179 9.92 -0.88 12.24
CA ARG A 179 10.84 -0.57 13.35
C ARG A 179 11.06 0.93 13.55
N GLY A 180 10.64 1.73 12.59
CA GLY A 180 10.71 3.18 12.69
C GLY A 180 11.34 3.87 11.48
N THR A 181 11.75 3.15 10.44
CA THR A 181 12.20 3.73 9.17
C THR A 181 11.06 3.71 8.15
N LEU A 182 10.85 4.87 7.50
CA LEU A 182 9.94 5.07 6.39
C LEU A 182 10.74 5.53 5.17
N ILE A 183 10.40 5.00 4.00
CA ILE A 183 10.91 5.44 2.69
C ILE A 183 9.76 5.99 1.87
N SER A 184 9.99 7.07 1.16
CA SER A 184 9.06 7.69 0.21
C SER A 184 9.84 8.32 -0.93
N THR A 185 9.19 9.03 -1.86
CA THR A 185 9.84 9.76 -2.94
C THR A 185 9.64 11.27 -2.84
N GLU A 186 10.63 12.02 -3.25
CA GLU A 186 10.52 13.48 -3.37
C GLU A 186 9.48 13.85 -4.44
N GLU A 187 9.42 13.09 -5.53
CA GLU A 187 8.45 13.30 -6.60
C GLU A 187 7.01 13.26 -6.10
N CYS A 188 6.65 12.30 -5.24
CA CYS A 188 5.29 12.14 -4.76
C CYS A 188 4.83 13.25 -3.82
N TYR A 189 5.64 13.61 -2.83
CA TYR A 189 5.18 14.49 -1.75
C TYR A 189 5.89 15.84 -1.66
N LEU A 190 7.01 16.02 -2.38
CA LEU A 190 7.81 17.23 -2.31
C LEU A 190 7.86 18.00 -3.63
N ASP A 191 7.28 17.48 -4.71
CA ASP A 191 7.17 18.24 -5.97
C ASP A 191 6.26 19.46 -5.75
N PRO A 192 6.75 20.68 -6.02
CA PRO A 192 5.98 21.90 -5.77
C PRO A 192 5.00 22.26 -6.89
N LYS A 193 4.99 21.50 -8.02
CA LYS A 193 4.27 21.86 -9.23
C LYS A 193 3.30 20.82 -9.74
N ILE A 194 3.70 19.52 -9.69
CA ILE A 194 2.93 18.44 -10.29
C ILE A 194 2.26 17.65 -9.18
N GLN A 195 0.98 17.39 -9.32
CA GLN A 195 0.16 16.60 -8.39
C GLN A 195 0.45 16.90 -6.91
N VAL A 196 0.47 18.17 -6.55
CA VAL A 196 0.84 18.65 -5.21
C VAL A 196 -0.23 18.22 -4.19
N ARG A 197 0.08 17.19 -3.37
CA ARG A 197 -0.85 16.62 -2.38
C ARG A 197 -1.16 17.59 -1.25
N ASN A 198 -0.13 18.26 -0.73
CA ASN A 198 -0.22 19.14 0.44
C ASN A 198 0.31 20.55 0.11
N PRO A 199 -0.44 21.38 -0.62
CA PRO A 199 0.04 22.70 -1.02
C PRO A 199 0.45 23.58 0.17
N GLY A 200 1.65 24.17 0.07
CA GLY A 200 2.20 25.07 1.08
C GLY A 200 2.89 24.39 2.26
N LEU A 201 2.98 23.04 2.27
CA LEU A 201 3.82 22.33 3.23
C LEU A 201 5.19 22.02 2.65
N GLY A 202 6.25 22.24 3.45
CA GLY A 202 7.59 21.85 3.11
C GLY A 202 7.97 20.47 3.69
N LYS A 203 9.18 20.01 3.34
CA LYS A 203 9.72 18.71 3.78
C LYS A 203 9.64 18.53 5.31
N LYS A 204 9.96 19.56 6.09
CA LYS A 204 9.97 19.50 7.56
C LYS A 204 8.57 19.26 8.14
N GLU A 205 7.55 19.92 7.62
CA GLU A 205 6.17 19.76 8.07
C GLU A 205 5.61 18.39 7.69
N ILE A 206 5.93 17.92 6.48
CA ILE A 206 5.53 16.59 6.00
C ILE A 206 6.18 15.52 6.87
N GLU A 207 7.48 15.55 7.09
CA GLU A 207 8.18 14.59 7.96
C GLU A 207 7.66 14.59 9.40
N ALA A 208 7.45 15.77 9.97
CA ALA A 208 6.93 15.90 11.33
C ALA A 208 5.52 15.29 11.44
N THR A 209 4.69 15.49 10.42
CA THR A 209 3.34 14.92 10.38
C THR A 209 3.38 13.40 10.25
N LEU A 210 4.21 12.85 9.37
CA LEU A 210 4.42 11.41 9.25
C LEU A 210 4.89 10.78 10.56
N LYS A 211 5.87 11.38 11.22
CA LYS A 211 6.37 10.93 12.53
C LYS A 211 5.27 10.92 13.58
N ASN A 212 4.45 11.96 13.63
CA ASN A 212 3.38 12.11 14.62
C ASN A 212 2.24 11.10 14.42
N TYR A 213 1.93 10.74 13.17
CA TYR A 213 0.79 9.86 12.90
C TYR A 213 1.16 8.39 12.70
N LEU A 214 2.36 8.10 12.21
CA LEU A 214 2.81 6.73 11.95
C LEU A 214 3.80 6.20 13.00
N GLY A 215 4.29 7.07 13.89
CA GLY A 215 5.25 6.68 14.94
C GLY A 215 6.63 6.32 14.40
N VAL A 216 6.98 6.77 13.18
CA VAL A 216 8.30 6.57 12.59
C VAL A 216 9.32 7.57 13.15
N LYS A 217 10.59 7.17 13.14
CA LYS A 217 11.71 7.97 13.67
C LYS A 217 12.56 8.54 12.55
N ASN A 218 12.77 7.73 11.50
CA ASN A 218 13.62 8.03 10.38
C ASN A 218 12.80 8.05 9.09
N ILE A 219 13.03 9.03 8.22
CA ILE A 219 12.38 9.16 6.91
C ILE A 219 13.46 9.37 5.88
N PHE A 220 13.45 8.53 4.84
CA PHE A 220 14.37 8.60 3.74
C PHE A 220 13.62 8.87 2.43
N TRP A 221 14.23 9.68 1.56
CA TRP A 221 13.62 10.14 0.32
C TRP A 221 14.39 9.64 -0.89
N LEU A 222 13.76 8.77 -1.68
CA LEU A 222 14.20 8.49 -3.05
C LEU A 222 13.76 9.61 -3.98
N ALA A 223 14.25 9.61 -5.24
CA ALA A 223 13.98 10.68 -6.19
C ALA A 223 12.61 10.50 -6.85
N LYS A 224 12.53 9.64 -7.84
CA LYS A 224 11.40 9.54 -8.78
C LYS A 224 10.93 8.11 -8.97
N GLY A 225 9.67 7.99 -9.39
CA GLY A 225 9.05 6.76 -9.83
C GLY A 225 9.45 6.32 -11.25
N PRO A 226 8.92 5.19 -11.71
CA PRO A 226 9.09 4.73 -13.08
C PRO A 226 8.23 5.54 -14.05
N ASN A 227 8.63 5.60 -15.30
CA ASN A 227 7.83 6.20 -16.37
C ASN A 227 6.50 5.45 -16.53
N GLY A 228 5.45 6.22 -16.79
CA GLY A 228 4.08 5.71 -16.89
C GLY A 228 3.33 5.70 -15.57
N ASP A 229 4.00 5.96 -14.45
CA ASP A 229 3.34 6.05 -13.15
C ASP A 229 2.40 7.26 -13.07
N ASP A 230 1.09 6.94 -12.97
CA ASP A 230 0.02 7.92 -12.90
C ASP A 230 -0.09 8.61 -11.53
N THR A 231 0.52 8.03 -10.53
CA THR A 231 0.51 8.52 -9.15
C THR A 231 1.60 9.55 -8.87
N HIS A 232 2.52 9.74 -9.79
CA HIS A 232 3.66 10.64 -9.68
C HIS A 232 4.62 10.26 -8.56
N GLY A 233 5.23 9.08 -8.69
CA GLY A 233 6.34 8.63 -7.87
C GLY A 233 5.97 7.81 -6.64
N HIS A 234 4.94 6.97 -6.71
CA HIS A 234 4.67 6.03 -5.61
C HIS A 234 5.84 5.10 -5.34
N ILE A 235 6.15 4.91 -4.07
CA ILE A 235 7.29 4.10 -3.63
C ILE A 235 7.08 2.60 -3.84
N ASP A 236 5.85 2.12 -3.86
CA ASP A 236 5.49 0.72 -3.98
C ASP A 236 5.77 0.13 -5.37
N ASP A 237 6.04 0.97 -6.37
CA ASP A 237 6.55 0.59 -7.68
C ASP A 237 8.08 0.59 -7.78
N ILE A 238 8.79 1.01 -6.71
CA ILE A 238 10.23 1.24 -6.76
C ILE A 238 10.98 0.43 -5.70
N CYS A 239 10.53 0.50 -4.44
CA CYS A 239 11.27 0.03 -3.29
C CYS A 239 10.35 -0.59 -2.24
N ARG A 240 10.66 -1.81 -1.80
CA ARG A 240 9.86 -2.52 -0.80
C ARG A 240 10.75 -3.21 0.24
N PHE A 241 10.41 -3.07 1.50
CA PHE A 241 11.03 -3.88 2.54
C PHE A 241 10.50 -5.32 2.48
N VAL A 242 11.40 -6.29 2.59
CA VAL A 242 11.07 -7.72 2.70
C VAL A 242 11.23 -8.24 4.13
N ASN A 243 11.98 -7.51 4.93
CA ASN A 243 12.12 -7.66 6.38
C ASN A 243 12.67 -6.36 6.99
N ALA A 244 12.88 -6.33 8.32
CA ALA A 244 13.28 -5.12 9.01
C ALA A 244 14.61 -4.49 8.55
N LYS A 245 15.47 -5.25 7.86
CA LYS A 245 16.84 -4.84 7.48
C LYS A 245 17.17 -5.07 6.01
N THR A 246 16.29 -5.72 5.25
CA THR A 246 16.49 -6.00 3.82
C THR A 246 15.36 -5.37 3.01
N LEU A 247 15.69 -4.72 1.92
CA LEU A 247 14.72 -4.20 0.97
C LEU A 247 15.11 -4.58 -0.46
N VAL A 248 14.13 -4.60 -1.35
CA VAL A 248 14.34 -4.67 -2.79
C VAL A 248 14.22 -3.28 -3.38
N LEU A 249 15.06 -2.97 -4.38
CA LEU A 249 15.01 -1.76 -5.16
C LEU A 249 15.04 -2.12 -6.65
N VAL A 250 14.11 -1.60 -7.41
CA VAL A 250 14.05 -1.90 -8.85
C VAL A 250 15.21 -1.24 -9.61
N ARG A 251 15.64 -1.90 -10.68
CA ARG A 251 16.70 -1.41 -11.55
C ARG A 251 16.39 -1.66 -13.01
N GLU A 252 16.56 -0.62 -13.81
CA GLU A 252 16.63 -0.73 -15.28
C GLU A 252 18.09 -0.73 -15.72
N LYS A 253 18.48 -1.75 -16.50
CA LYS A 253 19.88 -1.88 -16.99
C LYS A 253 20.07 -1.40 -18.41
N ASN A 254 18.99 -1.25 -19.17
CA ASN A 254 19.07 -0.77 -20.54
C ASN A 254 19.22 0.77 -20.57
N PRO A 255 20.38 1.32 -20.97
CA PRO A 255 20.59 2.77 -20.97
C PRO A 255 19.74 3.53 -21.99
N ARG A 256 19.04 2.82 -22.88
CA ARG A 256 18.10 3.40 -23.85
C ARG A 256 16.68 3.48 -23.29
N ASP A 257 16.41 2.83 -22.16
CA ASP A 257 15.09 2.90 -21.51
C ASP A 257 14.96 4.20 -20.72
N GLU A 258 13.77 4.78 -20.75
CA GLU A 258 13.45 6.01 -20.02
C GLU A 258 13.57 5.84 -18.50
N ASN A 259 13.39 4.61 -17.98
CA ASN A 259 13.55 4.29 -16.58
C ASN A 259 15.01 4.20 -16.11
N TYR A 260 15.97 4.12 -17.04
CA TYR A 260 17.38 3.92 -16.69
C TYR A 260 17.90 5.02 -15.75
N LYS A 261 17.73 6.28 -16.13
CA LYS A 261 18.27 7.42 -15.37
C LYS A 261 17.57 7.61 -14.01
N PRO A 262 16.22 7.70 -13.93
CA PRO A 262 15.56 7.91 -12.65
C PRO A 262 15.81 6.75 -11.65
N LEU A 263 15.84 5.50 -12.12
CA LEU A 263 16.11 4.37 -11.25
C LEU A 263 17.59 4.28 -10.85
N ALA A 264 18.53 4.67 -11.72
CA ALA A 264 19.95 4.79 -11.36
C ALA A 264 20.17 5.83 -10.26
N GLU A 265 19.50 6.99 -10.32
CA GLU A 265 19.56 8.00 -9.25
C GLU A 265 19.07 7.42 -7.91
N ASN A 266 18.00 6.63 -7.91
CA ASN A 266 17.52 5.96 -6.69
C ASN A 266 18.57 4.98 -6.13
N TRP A 267 19.31 4.28 -6.98
CA TRP A 267 20.41 3.40 -6.59
C TRP A 267 21.59 4.15 -5.98
N GLU A 268 21.89 5.35 -6.45
CA GLU A 268 22.88 6.23 -5.84
C GLU A 268 22.42 6.71 -4.47
N ARG A 269 21.20 7.23 -4.38
CA ARG A 269 20.63 7.77 -3.12
C ARG A 269 20.51 6.72 -2.01
N ILE A 270 20.10 5.49 -2.33
CA ILE A 270 19.87 4.45 -1.32
C ILE A 270 21.15 4.08 -0.53
N GLN A 271 22.33 4.36 -1.05
CA GLN A 271 23.60 4.13 -0.37
C GLN A 271 23.73 4.94 0.94
N ASP A 272 23.02 6.06 1.01
CA ASP A 272 23.01 6.95 2.17
C ASP A 272 21.95 6.58 3.18
N LEU A 273 21.06 5.62 2.87
CA LEU A 273 20.03 5.17 3.81
C LEU A 273 20.68 4.61 5.07
N ARG A 274 20.20 5.10 6.21
CA ARG A 274 20.43 4.51 7.53
C ARG A 274 19.06 4.17 8.12
N LEU A 275 18.99 3.01 8.73
CA LEU A 275 17.79 2.59 9.46
C LEU A 275 17.67 3.36 10.78
N GLU A 276 16.58 3.19 11.50
CA GLU A 276 16.30 3.83 12.79
C GLU A 276 17.34 3.51 13.88
N ASP A 277 18.10 2.42 13.72
CA ASP A 277 19.20 2.01 14.59
C ASP A 277 20.58 2.50 14.13
N GLY A 278 20.65 3.27 13.03
CA GLY A 278 21.87 3.76 12.40
C GLY A 278 22.55 2.75 11.47
N GLY A 279 22.06 1.51 11.40
CA GLY A 279 22.56 0.45 10.51
C GLY A 279 22.24 0.72 9.04
N LYS A 280 23.02 0.12 8.14
CA LYS A 280 22.69 0.08 6.71
C LYS A 280 21.77 -1.12 6.45
N PRO A 281 20.72 -0.96 5.62
CA PRO A 281 19.96 -2.10 5.14
C PRO A 281 20.77 -2.89 4.09
N GLU A 282 20.41 -4.13 3.92
CA GLU A 282 20.72 -4.89 2.72
C GLU A 282 19.78 -4.44 1.59
N VAL A 283 20.33 -4.09 0.43
CA VAL A 283 19.56 -3.67 -0.75
C VAL A 283 19.73 -4.70 -1.85
N VAL A 284 18.65 -5.35 -2.21
CA VAL A 284 18.63 -6.39 -3.25
C VAL A 284 18.04 -5.83 -4.53
N GLU A 285 18.75 -6.03 -5.64
CA GLU A 285 18.30 -5.60 -6.96
C GLU A 285 17.11 -6.44 -7.44
N LEU A 286 16.04 -5.76 -7.86
CA LEU A 286 14.90 -6.37 -8.53
C LEU A 286 14.84 -5.86 -9.97
N PRO A 287 14.77 -6.71 -11.02
CA PRO A 287 14.71 -6.23 -12.39
C PRO A 287 13.40 -5.51 -12.68
N MET A 288 13.38 -4.66 -13.69
CA MET A 288 12.16 -4.20 -14.33
C MET A 288 11.71 -5.21 -15.40
N PRO A 289 10.40 -5.36 -15.68
CA PRO A 289 9.97 -6.01 -16.91
C PRO A 289 10.33 -5.16 -18.14
N SER A 290 10.35 -5.77 -19.31
CA SER A 290 10.44 -5.03 -20.57
C SER A 290 9.33 -3.98 -20.65
N PRO A 291 9.56 -2.85 -21.35
CA PRO A 291 8.56 -1.80 -21.50
C PRO A 291 7.22 -2.33 -22.01
N LEU A 292 6.19 -2.15 -21.20
CA LEU A 292 4.83 -2.55 -21.56
C LEU A 292 4.03 -1.34 -22.03
N TYR A 293 3.44 -1.44 -23.20
CA TYR A 293 2.62 -0.39 -23.80
C TYR A 293 1.21 -0.89 -24.12
N PHE A 294 0.22 -0.05 -23.91
CA PHE A 294 -1.13 -0.26 -24.40
C PHE A 294 -1.67 1.07 -24.95
N ASP A 295 -2.24 1.03 -26.14
CA ASP A 295 -2.77 2.21 -26.86
C ASP A 295 -1.77 3.38 -26.93
N GLY A 296 -0.49 3.07 -27.15
CA GLY A 296 0.59 4.05 -27.21
C GLY A 296 1.05 4.63 -25.87
N VAL A 297 0.43 4.21 -24.77
CA VAL A 297 0.78 4.66 -23.40
C VAL A 297 1.70 3.63 -22.75
N ARG A 298 2.83 4.08 -22.20
CA ARG A 298 3.70 3.25 -21.36
C ARG A 298 3.02 2.99 -20.02
N LEU A 299 3.05 1.73 -19.56
CA LEU A 299 2.45 1.32 -18.30
C LEU A 299 3.51 1.19 -17.21
N PRO A 300 3.18 1.50 -15.94
CA PRO A 300 4.11 1.42 -14.80
C PRO A 300 4.24 -0.03 -14.30
N ALA A 301 4.61 -0.95 -15.19
CA ALA A 301 4.80 -2.33 -14.83
C ALA A 301 6.03 -2.48 -13.94
N SER A 302 5.84 -2.99 -12.73
CA SER A 302 6.90 -3.21 -11.75
C SER A 302 6.66 -4.45 -10.90
N TYR A 303 7.70 -5.27 -10.75
CA TYR A 303 7.64 -6.41 -9.81
C TYR A 303 7.66 -5.98 -8.35
N ALA A 304 8.04 -4.73 -8.03
CA ALA A 304 7.98 -4.20 -6.67
C ALA A 304 6.55 -4.01 -6.17
N ASN A 305 5.56 -3.97 -7.06
CA ASN A 305 4.15 -3.85 -6.70
C ASN A 305 3.56 -5.21 -6.23
N PHE A 306 4.36 -6.01 -5.51
CA PHE A 306 3.92 -7.25 -4.86
C PHE A 306 3.21 -6.96 -3.55
N TYR A 307 2.34 -7.88 -3.12
CA TYR A 307 1.67 -7.81 -1.81
C TYR A 307 2.04 -9.01 -0.94
N ILE A 308 2.37 -8.73 0.32
CA ILE A 308 2.76 -9.74 1.30
C ILE A 308 1.53 -10.10 2.14
N CYS A 309 0.86 -11.21 1.82
CA CYS A 309 -0.22 -11.73 2.65
C CYS A 309 0.27 -12.90 3.54
N ASN A 310 -0.56 -13.36 4.48
CA ASN A 310 -0.15 -14.45 5.38
C ASN A 310 0.21 -15.73 4.62
N ALA A 311 -0.59 -16.08 3.60
CA ALA A 311 -0.45 -17.32 2.86
C ALA A 311 0.68 -17.30 1.82
N ALA A 312 1.03 -16.12 1.28
CA ALA A 312 1.96 -15.99 0.15
C ALA A 312 2.48 -14.56 0.00
N VAL A 313 3.49 -14.41 -0.84
CA VAL A 313 3.81 -13.13 -1.50
C VAL A 313 3.25 -13.22 -2.91
N ILE A 314 2.26 -12.41 -3.24
CA ILE A 314 1.68 -12.36 -4.58
C ILE A 314 2.40 -11.27 -5.40
N VAL A 315 2.94 -11.65 -6.55
CA VAL A 315 3.79 -10.81 -7.39
C VAL A 315 3.14 -10.61 -8.75
N PRO A 316 3.02 -9.36 -9.24
CA PRO A 316 2.50 -9.15 -10.58
C PRO A 316 3.49 -9.70 -11.61
N THR A 317 3.00 -10.38 -12.64
CA THR A 317 3.77 -10.88 -13.77
C THR A 317 3.23 -10.33 -15.09
N PHE A 318 4.11 -10.17 -16.07
CA PHE A 318 3.84 -9.38 -17.26
C PHE A 318 4.08 -10.13 -18.57
N ASN A 319 4.13 -11.49 -18.53
CA ASN A 319 4.52 -12.35 -19.65
C ASN A 319 5.92 -12.00 -20.19
N ASP A 320 6.83 -11.70 -19.28
CA ASP A 320 8.18 -11.23 -19.56
C ASP A 320 9.22 -12.26 -19.07
N PRO A 321 10.38 -12.44 -19.75
CA PRO A 321 11.45 -13.29 -19.26
C PRO A 321 11.90 -12.97 -17.83
N ASN A 322 11.83 -11.71 -17.40
CA ASN A 322 12.18 -11.27 -16.07
C ASN A 322 11.16 -11.67 -14.98
N ASP A 323 9.94 -12.13 -15.36
CA ASP A 323 8.98 -12.70 -14.40
C ASP A 323 9.64 -13.81 -13.56
N ARG A 324 10.33 -14.74 -14.23
CA ARG A 324 11.02 -15.84 -13.56
C ARG A 324 12.16 -15.35 -12.67
N VAL A 325 12.90 -14.34 -13.10
CA VAL A 325 14.02 -13.76 -12.34
C VAL A 325 13.50 -13.09 -11.09
N ALA A 326 12.47 -12.24 -11.20
CA ALA A 326 11.87 -11.54 -10.07
C ALA A 326 11.25 -12.50 -9.05
N LEU A 327 10.50 -13.51 -9.51
CA LEU A 327 9.96 -14.57 -8.64
C LEU A 327 11.05 -15.35 -7.93
N GLY A 328 12.16 -15.64 -8.61
CA GLY A 328 13.32 -16.32 -8.01
C GLY A 328 13.97 -15.49 -6.91
N ILE A 329 14.26 -14.20 -7.17
CA ILE A 329 14.85 -13.29 -6.18
C ILE A 329 13.95 -13.17 -4.95
N LEU A 330 12.67 -12.94 -5.14
CA LEU A 330 11.72 -12.83 -4.03
C LEU A 330 11.58 -14.17 -3.29
N GLY A 331 11.61 -15.32 -3.99
CA GLY A 331 11.60 -16.64 -3.38
C GLY A 331 12.79 -16.91 -2.48
N GLU A 332 13.97 -16.34 -2.79
CA GLU A 332 15.15 -16.41 -1.91
C GLU A 332 15.01 -15.52 -0.68
N LEU A 333 14.30 -14.40 -0.78
CA LEU A 333 14.10 -13.45 0.32
C LEU A 333 12.97 -13.88 1.28
N PHE A 334 11.91 -14.53 0.77
CA PHE A 334 10.76 -14.97 1.56
C PHE A 334 10.77 -16.49 1.79
N LYS A 335 11.62 -16.97 2.72
CA LYS A 335 11.72 -18.41 3.03
C LYS A 335 10.55 -18.97 3.86
N ASN A 336 9.75 -18.11 4.47
CA ASN A 336 8.67 -18.48 5.38
C ASN A 336 7.28 -18.57 4.69
N ARG A 337 7.20 -18.20 3.42
CA ARG A 337 5.95 -18.26 2.64
C ARG A 337 6.25 -18.37 1.14
N PRO A 338 5.37 -19.03 0.36
CA PRO A 338 5.56 -19.15 -1.08
C PRO A 338 5.45 -17.81 -1.79
N VAL A 339 6.25 -17.63 -2.84
CA VAL A 339 6.15 -16.50 -3.77
C VAL A 339 5.42 -16.99 -5.01
N VAL A 340 4.32 -16.34 -5.39
CA VAL A 340 3.46 -16.76 -6.50
C VAL A 340 3.17 -15.60 -7.45
N GLY A 341 3.34 -15.85 -8.74
CA GLY A 341 3.01 -14.89 -9.79
C GLY A 341 1.49 -14.83 -10.05
N ILE A 342 0.98 -13.63 -10.28
CA ILE A 342 -0.37 -13.41 -10.82
C ILE A 342 -0.21 -12.55 -12.08
N ASN A 343 -0.79 -13.00 -13.20
CA ASN A 343 -0.75 -12.24 -14.45
C ASN A 343 -1.44 -10.88 -14.26
N ALA A 344 -0.71 -9.80 -14.50
CA ALA A 344 -1.13 -8.43 -14.29
C ALA A 344 -1.09 -7.57 -15.57
N VAL A 345 -0.93 -8.18 -16.74
CA VAL A 345 -0.83 -7.47 -18.03
C VAL A 345 -2.06 -6.59 -18.27
N ASP A 346 -3.27 -7.12 -18.05
CA ASP A 346 -4.48 -6.32 -18.17
C ASP A 346 -4.71 -5.41 -16.97
N LEU A 347 -4.31 -5.87 -15.77
CA LEU A 347 -4.50 -5.12 -14.53
C LEU A 347 -3.72 -3.80 -14.54
N VAL A 348 -2.45 -3.83 -14.99
CA VAL A 348 -1.56 -2.67 -14.99
C VAL A 348 -2.01 -1.57 -15.97
N TRP A 349 -2.94 -1.85 -16.87
CA TRP A 349 -3.59 -0.83 -17.68
C TRP A 349 -4.33 0.22 -16.85
N GLY A 350 -4.73 -0.11 -15.64
CA GLY A 350 -5.26 0.83 -14.65
C GLY A 350 -4.20 1.68 -13.93
N PHE A 351 -2.95 1.64 -14.39
CA PHE A 351 -1.80 2.35 -13.81
C PHE A 351 -1.44 1.92 -12.38
N GLY A 352 -1.79 0.70 -12.01
CA GLY A 352 -1.43 0.05 -10.76
C GLY A 352 -1.62 -1.45 -10.85
N SER A 353 -1.14 -2.19 -9.87
CA SER A 353 -1.29 -3.64 -9.86
C SER A 353 -1.67 -4.19 -8.47
N LEU A 354 -1.10 -5.29 -8.03
CA LEU A 354 -1.60 -6.07 -6.88
C LEU A 354 -1.52 -5.30 -5.56
N HIS A 355 -0.39 -4.62 -5.30
CA HIS A 355 -0.22 -3.85 -4.07
C HIS A 355 -1.15 -2.65 -4.01
N CYS A 356 -1.30 -1.91 -5.11
CA CYS A 356 -2.17 -0.75 -5.19
C CYS A 356 -3.64 -1.04 -4.87
N LEU A 357 -4.07 -2.31 -5.02
CA LEU A 357 -5.45 -2.74 -4.75
C LEU A 357 -5.68 -3.20 -3.31
N THR A 358 -4.63 -3.47 -2.54
CA THR A 358 -4.67 -4.13 -1.24
C THR A 358 -4.30 -3.20 -0.09
N GLN A 359 -4.94 -3.37 1.07
CA GLN A 359 -4.53 -2.71 2.32
C GLN A 359 -4.61 -3.69 3.48
N GLN A 360 -3.49 -3.92 4.15
CA GLN A 360 -3.40 -4.86 5.25
C GLN A 360 -4.04 -4.33 6.54
N GLN A 361 -4.73 -5.22 7.26
CA GLN A 361 -5.18 -5.02 8.63
C GLN A 361 -4.33 -5.91 9.54
N PRO A 362 -3.46 -5.37 10.38
CA PRO A 362 -2.56 -6.16 11.22
C PRO A 362 -3.32 -6.93 12.30
N ASP A 363 -2.86 -8.15 12.58
CA ASP A 363 -3.31 -8.93 13.74
C ASP A 363 -2.79 -8.29 15.04
N LEU A 364 -3.59 -8.34 16.09
CA LEU A 364 -3.23 -7.87 17.44
C LEU A 364 -2.25 -8.79 18.18
N GLY A 365 -1.92 -9.97 17.60
CA GLY A 365 -1.11 -10.98 18.27
C GLY A 365 -1.83 -11.52 19.50
N ARG A 366 -3.00 -12.14 19.34
CA ARG A 366 -3.61 -12.92 20.41
C ARG A 366 -2.61 -13.95 20.85
N ARG A 367 -2.27 -13.99 22.16
CA ARG A 367 -1.54 -15.12 22.73
C ARG A 367 -2.26 -16.38 22.24
N GLN A 368 -1.57 -17.23 21.50
CA GLN A 368 -2.02 -18.60 21.35
C GLN A 368 -2.11 -19.14 22.78
N THR A 369 -3.32 -19.38 23.26
CA THR A 369 -3.49 -20.22 24.44
C THR A 369 -2.80 -21.54 24.11
N PRO A 370 -1.86 -22.03 24.95
CA PRO A 370 -1.29 -23.34 24.73
C PRO A 370 -2.45 -24.32 24.59
N SER A 371 -2.50 -25.06 23.50
CA SER A 371 -3.40 -26.20 23.38
C SER A 371 -3.03 -27.14 24.52
N THR A 372 -3.87 -27.23 25.53
CA THR A 372 -3.82 -28.33 26.51
C THR A 372 -4.17 -29.60 25.74
N ASN A 373 -3.15 -30.33 25.31
CA ASN A 373 -3.26 -31.76 25.05
C ASN A 373 -3.08 -32.50 26.38
#